data_82a680c4e0ab580c4ca8eb5238bdb783
#
_entry.id   82a680c4e0ab580c4ca8eb5238bdb783
#
_cell.length_a   1.000
_cell.length_b   1.000
_cell.length_c   1.000
_cell.angle_alpha   90.00
_cell.angle_beta   90.00
_cell.angle_gamma   90.00
#
_symmetry.space_group_name_H-M   'P 1'
#
loop_
_entity.id
_entity.type
_entity.pdbx_description
1 polymer ?
#
loop_
_entity_poly.entity_id
_entity_poly.type
_entity_poly.pdbx_seq_one_letter_code
_entity_poly.pdbx_strand_id
1 'polypeptide(L)'
;MLRIYPLSEKKTLAPICAYWSYSTWYTFRSVPFSAVLNEYNRRANLRYYPYSYIALWDDFPVGMVSLKESELQRREANSPWLSALYVAPEFRKRGIGTNLIKTVIDDCSNKKASKIFLFLDSRNLNDLDQYYTKRGWSFYD
;
A
#
# COMPACT_ATOMS: atom_id res chain seq x y z
N MET A 1 4.90 20.10 3.18
CA MET A 1 4.98 19.22 4.37
C MET A 1 4.21 17.94 4.13
N LEU A 2 4.84 16.83 4.43
CA LEU A 2 4.22 15.52 4.23
C LEU A 2 3.30 15.15 5.38
N ARG A 3 2.08 14.69 5.07
CA ARG A 3 1.17 14.12 6.05
C ARG A 3 0.57 12.84 5.48
N ILE A 4 0.38 11.84 6.35
CA ILE A 4 -0.19 10.56 5.96
C ILE A 4 -1.46 10.35 6.76
N TYR A 5 -2.53 10.02 6.07
CA TYR A 5 -3.86 9.83 6.66
C TYR A 5 -4.41 8.46 6.31
N PRO A 6 -5.24 7.88 7.18
CA PRO A 6 -6.09 6.79 6.73
C PRO A 6 -6.97 7.29 5.58
N LEU A 7 -7.15 6.47 4.57
CA LEU A 7 -8.00 6.86 3.45
C LEU A 7 -9.44 7.13 3.91
N SER A 8 -9.87 6.51 5.01
CA SER A 8 -11.18 6.77 5.60
C SER A 8 -11.39 8.22 5.98
N GLU A 9 -10.31 8.97 6.24
CA GLU A 9 -10.40 10.40 6.56
C GLU A 9 -10.33 11.28 5.32
N LYS A 10 -10.07 10.68 4.16
CA LYS A 10 -9.92 11.38 2.89
C LYS A 10 -10.64 10.62 1.78
N LYS A 11 -11.88 10.23 2.03
CA LYS A 11 -12.63 9.34 1.13
C LYS A 11 -12.79 9.89 -0.29
N THR A 12 -12.81 11.20 -0.43
CA THR A 12 -12.91 11.82 -1.76
C THR A 12 -11.66 11.57 -2.61
N LEU A 13 -10.58 11.08 -2.01
CA LEU A 13 -9.35 10.78 -2.73
C LEU A 13 -9.23 9.30 -3.12
N ALA A 14 -10.25 8.48 -2.83
CA ALA A 14 -10.24 7.09 -3.28
C ALA A 14 -10.08 6.96 -4.81
N PRO A 15 -10.70 7.82 -5.63
CA PRO A 15 -10.52 7.72 -7.08
C PRO A 15 -9.06 7.88 -7.55
N ILE A 16 -8.27 8.74 -6.90
CA ILE A 16 -6.87 8.87 -7.33
C ILE A 16 -6.06 7.64 -6.96
N CYS A 17 -6.35 7.05 -5.80
CA CYS A 17 -5.73 5.78 -5.41
C CYS A 17 -6.08 4.68 -6.42
N ALA A 18 -7.35 4.62 -6.82
CA ALA A 18 -7.81 3.66 -7.81
C ALA A 18 -7.09 3.87 -9.15
N TYR A 19 -6.92 5.12 -9.57
CA TYR A 19 -6.24 5.42 -10.81
C TYR A 19 -4.76 5.00 -10.77
N TRP A 20 -4.08 5.32 -9.67
CA TRP A 20 -2.69 4.89 -9.51
C TRP A 20 -2.57 3.37 -9.60
N SER A 21 -3.46 2.66 -8.92
CA SER A 21 -3.45 1.20 -8.93
C SER A 21 -3.76 0.66 -10.32
N TYR A 22 -4.80 1.18 -10.95
CA TYR A 22 -5.22 0.74 -12.28
C TYR A 22 -4.10 0.95 -13.31
N SER A 23 -3.53 2.15 -13.35
CA SER A 23 -2.51 2.47 -14.34
C SER A 23 -1.20 1.71 -14.11
N THR A 24 -0.91 1.34 -12.87
CA THR A 24 0.34 0.67 -12.54
C THR A 24 0.25 -0.85 -12.71
N TRP A 25 -0.87 -1.46 -12.25
CA TRP A 25 -0.94 -2.91 -12.14
C TRP A 25 -2.05 -3.57 -12.96
N TYR A 26 -3.04 -2.82 -13.43
CA TYR A 26 -4.21 -3.43 -14.07
C TYR A 26 -4.41 -3.06 -15.53
N THR A 27 -3.54 -2.26 -16.11
CA THR A 27 -3.68 -1.79 -17.50
C THR A 27 -3.75 -2.94 -18.50
N PHE A 28 -3.01 -4.01 -18.23
CA PHE A 28 -2.93 -5.15 -19.15
C PHE A 28 -3.83 -6.32 -18.74
N ARG A 29 -4.74 -6.08 -17.80
CA ARG A 29 -5.64 -7.11 -17.32
C ARG A 29 -7.06 -6.79 -17.72
N SER A 30 -7.91 -7.84 -17.77
CA SER A 30 -9.33 -7.66 -18.10
C SER A 30 -10.13 -7.17 -16.89
N VAL A 31 -9.61 -6.19 -16.19
CA VAL A 31 -10.25 -5.61 -15.00
C VAL A 31 -10.62 -4.16 -15.34
N PRO A 32 -11.92 -3.81 -15.31
CA PRO A 32 -12.32 -2.43 -15.61
C PRO A 32 -11.96 -1.49 -14.46
N PHE A 33 -11.76 -0.22 -14.79
CA PHE A 33 -11.45 0.79 -13.77
C PHE A 33 -12.52 0.84 -12.69
N SER A 34 -13.78 0.63 -13.04
CA SER A 34 -14.87 0.67 -12.06
C SER A 34 -14.70 -0.35 -10.95
N ALA A 35 -14.14 -1.53 -11.27
CA ALA A 35 -13.88 -2.55 -10.25
C ALA A 35 -12.77 -2.10 -9.31
N VAL A 36 -11.72 -1.46 -9.84
CA VAL A 36 -10.62 -0.95 -9.01
C VAL A 36 -11.11 0.21 -8.14
N LEU A 37 -11.97 1.07 -8.69
CA LEU A 37 -12.56 2.16 -7.93
C LEU A 37 -13.40 1.63 -6.76
N ASN A 38 -14.24 0.62 -7.02
CA ASN A 38 -15.02 0.01 -5.95
C ASN A 38 -14.13 -0.56 -4.85
N GLU A 39 -13.01 -1.16 -5.24
CA GLU A 39 -12.08 -1.71 -4.26
C GLU A 39 -11.49 -0.62 -3.37
N TYR A 40 -11.09 0.52 -3.94
CA TYR A 40 -10.53 1.60 -3.12
C TYR A 40 -11.58 2.31 -2.27
N ASN A 41 -12.82 2.35 -2.73
CA ASN A 41 -13.90 2.83 -1.87
C ASN A 41 -14.06 1.91 -0.65
N ARG A 42 -13.90 0.60 -0.82
CA ARG A 42 -13.93 -0.35 0.30
C ARG A 42 -12.74 -0.16 1.23
N ARG A 43 -11.58 0.19 0.70
CA ARG A 43 -10.36 0.39 1.51
C ARG A 43 -10.36 1.68 2.32
N ALA A 44 -11.40 2.50 2.14
CA ALA A 44 -11.55 3.74 2.91
C ALA A 44 -12.23 3.43 4.26
N ASN A 45 -11.60 2.56 5.03
CA ASN A 45 -12.05 2.17 6.37
C ASN A 45 -10.80 1.80 7.19
N LEU A 46 -10.95 1.64 8.50
CA LEU A 46 -9.87 1.18 9.38
C LEU A 46 -10.27 -0.04 10.20
N ARG A 47 -11.46 -0.61 9.95
CA ARG A 47 -11.98 -1.70 10.77
C ARG A 47 -11.69 -3.07 10.18
N TYR A 48 -11.67 -3.20 8.87
CA TYR A 48 -11.56 -4.48 8.19
C TYR A 48 -10.54 -4.39 7.07
N TYR A 49 -9.71 -5.42 6.94
CA TYR A 49 -8.85 -5.54 5.77
C TYR A 49 -9.69 -5.75 4.51
N PRO A 50 -9.29 -5.23 3.36
CA PRO A 50 -8.16 -4.33 3.17
C PRO A 50 -8.50 -2.87 3.51
N TYR A 51 -7.48 -2.11 3.91
CA TYR A 51 -7.65 -0.66 4.06
C TYR A 51 -6.36 0.05 3.64
N SER A 52 -6.48 1.34 3.37
CA SER A 52 -5.40 2.11 2.78
C SER A 52 -5.07 3.38 3.57
N TYR A 53 -3.83 3.80 3.42
CA TYR A 53 -3.36 5.12 3.85
C TYR A 53 -2.99 5.91 2.61
N ILE A 54 -3.13 7.23 2.70
CA ILE A 54 -2.78 8.14 1.61
C ILE A 54 -1.82 9.21 2.12
N ALA A 55 -0.82 9.52 1.32
CA ALA A 55 0.17 10.55 1.63
C ALA A 55 -0.15 11.82 0.86
N LEU A 56 -0.15 12.94 1.56
CA LEU A 56 -0.38 14.26 0.98
C LEU A 56 0.82 15.14 1.24
N TRP A 57 1.27 15.86 0.22
CA TRP A 57 2.31 16.88 0.33
C TRP A 57 1.63 18.22 0.11
N ASP A 58 1.51 19.02 1.18
CA ASP A 58 0.76 20.28 1.16
C ASP A 58 -0.61 20.09 0.53
N ASP A 59 -1.33 19.07 1.03
CA ASP A 59 -2.67 18.68 0.58
C ASP A 59 -2.75 18.10 -0.83
N PHE A 60 -1.61 17.89 -1.48
CA PHE A 60 -1.57 17.26 -2.82
C PHE A 60 -1.30 15.77 -2.68
N PRO A 61 -2.12 14.89 -3.28
CA PRO A 61 -1.90 13.44 -3.14
C PRO A 61 -0.62 13.00 -3.84
N VAL A 62 0.26 12.32 -3.11
CA VAL A 62 1.57 11.93 -3.64
C VAL A 62 1.89 10.44 -3.48
N GLY A 63 1.09 9.69 -2.74
CA GLY A 63 1.36 8.27 -2.58
C GLY A 63 0.31 7.56 -1.75
N MET A 64 0.43 6.24 -1.70
CA MET A 64 -0.50 5.40 -0.97
C MET A 64 0.15 4.09 -0.58
N VAL A 65 -0.46 3.40 0.37
CA VAL A 65 -0.10 2.04 0.75
C VAL A 65 -1.34 1.37 1.33
N SER A 66 -1.43 0.06 1.20
CA SER A 66 -2.55 -0.70 1.76
C SER A 66 -2.07 -1.83 2.64
N LEU A 67 -2.93 -2.26 3.53
CA LEU A 67 -2.80 -3.51 4.27
C LEU A 67 -3.95 -4.41 3.89
N LYS A 68 -3.68 -5.67 3.66
CA LYS A 68 -4.70 -6.65 3.34
C LYS A 68 -4.43 -7.95 4.06
N GLU A 69 -5.45 -8.80 4.08
CA GLU A 69 -5.41 -10.02 4.87
C GLU A 69 -4.44 -11.04 4.29
N SER A 70 -4.41 -11.20 2.98
CA SER A 70 -3.51 -12.13 2.32
C SER A 70 -3.27 -11.74 0.89
N GLU A 71 -2.02 -11.87 0.44
CA GLU A 71 -1.66 -11.62 -0.95
C GLU A 71 -1.65 -12.92 -1.76
N LEU A 72 -1.28 -14.03 -1.13
CA LEU A 72 -1.06 -15.31 -1.79
C LEU A 72 -1.84 -16.44 -1.16
N GLN A 73 -2.95 -16.15 -0.50
CA GLN A 73 -3.75 -17.15 0.21
C GLN A 73 -2.90 -17.98 1.18
N ARG A 74 -1.89 -17.35 1.77
CA ARG A 74 -1.06 -18.00 2.78
C ARG A 74 -1.84 -18.10 4.08
N ARG A 75 -1.36 -18.98 4.94
CA ARG A 75 -2.10 -19.30 6.16
C ARG A 75 -1.58 -18.65 7.42
N GLU A 76 -0.80 -17.62 7.31
CA GLU A 76 -0.36 -16.87 8.49
C GLU A 76 -1.52 -16.01 8.98
N ALA A 77 -2.48 -16.68 9.60
CA ALA A 77 -3.67 -16.02 10.11
C ALA A 77 -3.30 -14.85 11.01
N ASN A 78 -4.02 -13.75 10.86
CA ASN A 78 -3.82 -12.53 11.64
C ASN A 78 -2.53 -11.77 11.30
N SER A 79 -1.80 -12.19 10.27
CA SER A 79 -0.62 -11.45 9.82
C SER A 79 -0.97 -10.68 8.56
N PRO A 80 -0.92 -9.35 8.62
CA PRO A 80 -1.29 -8.52 7.47
C PRO A 80 -0.21 -8.50 6.40
N TRP A 81 -0.63 -8.12 5.20
CA TRP A 81 0.25 -7.98 4.04
C TRP A 81 0.26 -6.54 3.58
N LEU A 82 1.46 -5.98 3.45
CA LEU A 82 1.62 -4.69 2.79
C LEU A 82 1.35 -4.88 1.30
N SER A 83 0.57 -3.96 0.73
CA SER A 83 0.14 -4.06 -0.65
C SER A 83 0.01 -2.67 -1.25
N ALA A 84 0.10 -2.59 -2.57
CA ALA A 84 -0.19 -1.37 -3.33
C ALA A 84 0.59 -0.15 -2.84
N LEU A 85 1.87 -0.32 -2.54
CA LEU A 85 2.74 0.80 -2.23
C LEU A 85 3.05 1.57 -3.52
N TYR A 86 2.71 2.85 -3.54
CA TYR A 86 2.91 3.68 -4.71
C TYR A 86 3.27 5.10 -4.29
N VAL A 87 4.25 5.67 -4.97
CA VAL A 87 4.60 7.09 -4.83
C VAL A 87 4.60 7.69 -6.22
N ALA A 88 3.92 8.83 -6.38
CA ALA A 88 3.86 9.51 -7.66
C ALA A 88 5.29 9.79 -8.16
N PRO A 89 5.57 9.56 -9.46
CA PRO A 89 6.94 9.64 -9.96
C PRO A 89 7.67 10.94 -9.62
N GLU A 90 6.99 12.07 -9.70
CA GLU A 90 7.61 13.37 -9.42
C GLU A 90 8.02 13.56 -7.97
N PHE A 91 7.50 12.71 -7.09
CA PHE A 91 7.76 12.82 -5.66
C PHE A 91 8.61 11.68 -5.10
N ARG A 92 9.17 10.86 -5.98
CA ARG A 92 10.03 9.76 -5.54
C ARG A 92 11.37 10.27 -5.06
N LYS A 93 12.08 9.43 -4.29
CA LYS A 93 13.40 9.74 -3.71
C LYS A 93 13.35 10.88 -2.69
N ARG A 94 12.19 11.07 -2.06
CA ARG A 94 12.02 12.06 -0.98
C ARG A 94 11.64 11.41 0.34
N GLY A 95 11.72 10.08 0.42
CA GLY A 95 11.41 9.36 1.66
C GLY A 95 9.92 9.12 1.89
N ILE A 96 9.06 9.41 0.93
CA ILE A 96 7.61 9.21 1.09
C ILE A 96 7.27 7.74 1.23
N GLY A 97 7.84 6.89 0.38
CA GLY A 97 7.62 5.45 0.48
C GLY A 97 8.06 4.89 1.82
N THR A 98 9.20 5.35 2.32
CA THR A 98 9.70 4.94 3.63
C THR A 98 8.73 5.34 4.74
N ASN A 99 8.18 6.55 4.66
CA ASN A 99 7.21 7.02 5.65
C ASN A 99 5.89 6.25 5.57
N LEU A 100 5.45 5.87 4.37
CA LEU A 100 4.27 5.03 4.20
C LEU A 100 4.47 3.66 4.82
N ILE A 101 5.63 3.05 4.59
CA ILE A 101 5.97 1.76 5.19
C ILE A 101 5.99 1.87 6.71
N LYS A 102 6.59 2.94 7.24
CA LYS A 102 6.64 3.16 8.68
C LYS A 102 5.24 3.29 9.26
N THR A 103 4.34 3.99 8.57
CA THR A 103 2.95 4.14 9.01
C THR A 103 2.28 2.77 9.14
N VAL A 104 2.50 1.90 8.15
CA VAL A 104 1.94 0.55 8.17
C VAL A 104 2.53 -0.27 9.32
N ILE A 105 3.83 -0.17 9.54
CA ILE A 105 4.49 -0.88 10.64
C ILE A 105 3.93 -0.43 11.99
N ASP A 106 3.78 0.88 12.17
CA ASP A 106 3.24 1.42 13.41
C ASP A 106 1.79 0.96 13.63
N ASP A 107 0.99 0.96 12.57
CA ASP A 107 -0.39 0.48 12.65
C ASP A 107 -0.44 -0.99 13.08
N CYS A 108 0.37 -1.83 12.47
CA CYS A 108 0.41 -3.25 12.81
C CYS A 108 0.90 -3.48 14.23
N SER A 109 1.88 -2.70 14.68
CA SER A 109 2.37 -2.77 16.05
C SER A 109 1.27 -2.41 17.04
N ASN A 110 0.51 -1.36 16.74
CA ASN A 110 -0.60 -0.94 17.60
C ASN A 110 -1.70 -1.98 17.66
N LYS A 111 -1.87 -2.77 16.60
CA LYS A 111 -2.85 -3.85 16.56
C LYS A 111 -2.27 -5.19 16.97
N LYS A 112 -1.05 -5.18 17.53
CA LYS A 112 -0.37 -6.36 18.07
C LYS A 112 -0.07 -7.43 17.04
N ALA A 113 0.08 -7.04 15.78
CA ALA A 113 0.53 -7.97 14.76
C ALA A 113 2.03 -8.19 14.92
N SER A 114 2.48 -9.45 14.91
CA SER A 114 3.87 -9.78 15.12
C SER A 114 4.69 -9.77 13.83
N LYS A 115 4.03 -9.88 12.68
CA LYS A 115 4.69 -9.96 11.37
C LYS A 115 3.88 -9.21 10.33
N ILE A 116 4.59 -8.68 9.34
CA ILE A 116 4.00 -8.07 8.16
C ILE A 116 4.68 -8.70 6.96
N PHE A 117 3.89 -9.12 5.98
CA PHE A 117 4.40 -9.74 4.76
C PHE A 117 4.24 -8.80 3.58
N LEU A 118 5.03 -9.03 2.54
CA LEU A 118 4.79 -8.43 1.24
C LEU A 118 5.21 -9.41 0.15
N PHE A 119 4.61 -9.27 -1.03
CA PHE A 119 4.92 -10.10 -2.17
C PHE A 119 5.65 -9.28 -3.22
N LEU A 120 6.75 -9.80 -3.74
CA LEU A 120 7.49 -9.17 -4.82
C LEU A 120 7.36 -10.01 -6.08
N ASP A 121 6.96 -9.36 -7.17
CA ASP A 121 6.89 -10.01 -8.47
C ASP A 121 8.33 -10.29 -8.94
N SER A 122 8.56 -11.50 -9.46
CA SER A 122 9.88 -11.90 -9.90
C SER A 122 10.47 -11.00 -10.98
N ARG A 123 9.62 -10.31 -11.75
CA ARG A 123 10.08 -9.40 -12.81
C ARG A 123 10.80 -8.18 -12.25
N ASN A 124 10.49 -7.79 -11.03
CA ASN A 124 11.06 -6.62 -10.40
C ASN A 124 11.91 -6.98 -9.17
N LEU A 125 12.24 -8.25 -9.02
CA LEU A 125 12.82 -8.76 -7.78
C LEU A 125 14.13 -8.05 -7.40
N ASN A 126 15.01 -7.83 -8.36
CA ASN A 126 16.34 -7.28 -8.05
C ASN A 126 16.26 -5.88 -7.45
N ASP A 127 15.46 -5.00 -8.05
CA ASP A 127 15.36 -3.61 -7.58
C ASP A 127 14.56 -3.51 -6.29
N LEU A 128 13.40 -4.18 -6.26
CA LEU A 128 12.52 -4.11 -5.10
C LEU A 128 13.08 -4.87 -3.91
N ASP A 129 13.79 -5.97 -4.16
CA ASP A 129 14.45 -6.71 -3.09
C ASP A 129 15.41 -5.81 -2.33
N GLN A 130 16.28 -5.09 -3.03
CA GLN A 130 17.22 -4.18 -2.38
C GLN A 130 16.51 -3.07 -1.62
N TYR A 131 15.45 -2.53 -2.22
CA TYR A 131 14.68 -1.47 -1.58
C TYR A 131 14.14 -1.92 -0.21
N TYR A 132 13.54 -3.10 -0.16
CA TYR A 132 12.93 -3.60 1.06
C TYR A 132 13.97 -4.14 2.05
N THR A 133 15.00 -4.82 1.55
CA THR A 133 16.05 -5.36 2.41
C THR A 133 16.75 -4.26 3.19
N LYS A 134 17.04 -3.13 2.54
CA LYS A 134 17.65 -1.98 3.22
C LYS A 134 16.76 -1.41 4.32
N ARG A 135 15.47 -1.71 4.30
CA ARG A 135 14.51 -1.22 5.27
C ARG A 135 14.13 -2.26 6.30
N GLY A 136 14.91 -3.32 6.39
CA GLY A 136 14.74 -4.31 7.46
C GLY A 136 13.86 -5.50 7.11
N TRP A 137 13.45 -5.65 5.86
CA TRP A 137 12.66 -6.80 5.42
C TRP A 137 13.59 -7.96 5.07
N SER A 138 13.12 -9.16 5.29
CA SER A 138 13.86 -10.37 4.92
C SER A 138 12.95 -11.34 4.17
N PHE A 139 13.58 -12.23 3.39
CA PHE A 139 12.81 -13.22 2.66
C PHE A 139 12.12 -14.18 3.63
N TYR A 140 10.90 -14.54 3.27
CA TYR A 140 10.11 -15.52 4.01
C TYR A 140 9.63 -16.57 3.01
N ASP A 141 9.80 -17.81 3.36
CA ASP A 141 9.51 -18.91 2.44
C ASP A 141 8.06 -19.36 2.52
#